data_7f62add547efc7278bf20218518f8a15
#
_entry.id   7f62add547efc7278bf20218518f8a15
#
_cell.length_a   1.000
_cell.length_b   1.000
_cell.length_c   1.000
_cell.angle_alpha   90.00
_cell.angle_beta   90.00
_cell.angle_gamma   90.00
#
_symmetry.space_group_name_H-M   'P 1'
#
loop_
_entity.id
_entity.type
_entity.pdbx_description
1 polymer ?
#
loop_
_entity_poly.entity_id
_entity_poly.type
_entity_poly.pdbx_seq_one_letter_code
_entity_poly.pdbx_strand_id
1 'polypeptide(L)'
;RLARGFEGQLTATLHTDAGDAELARRLLPILAQKAGRVLANGFPTGVEVADAMVHGGPYPASTNFGATSVGTLSIRRFLRPVSFQNLPDYLIEGDLA
;
A
#
# COMPACT_ATOMS: atom_id res chain seq x y z
N ARG A 1 -8.31 2.16 -22.41
CA ARG A 1 -9.12 0.93 -22.52
C ARG A 1 -8.36 -0.29 -21.99
N LEU A 2 -7.14 -0.55 -22.48
CA LEU A 2 -6.36 -1.73 -22.06
C LEU A 2 -6.11 -1.76 -20.56
N ALA A 3 -5.74 -0.63 -19.94
CA ALA A 3 -5.40 -0.56 -18.52
C ALA A 3 -6.57 -0.98 -17.61
N ARG A 4 -7.82 -0.75 -18.01
CA ARG A 4 -8.99 -1.18 -17.23
C ARG A 4 -9.16 -2.68 -17.18
N GLY A 5 -8.62 -3.40 -18.17
CA GLY A 5 -8.65 -4.85 -18.21
C GLY A 5 -7.53 -5.53 -17.43
N PHE A 6 -6.57 -4.78 -16.87
CA PHE A 6 -5.49 -5.36 -16.07
C PHE A 6 -6.04 -5.93 -14.75
N GLU A 7 -5.49 -7.07 -14.36
CA GLU A 7 -5.67 -7.58 -13.01
C GLU A 7 -4.83 -6.78 -12.00
N GLY A 8 -5.02 -7.05 -10.72
CA GLY A 8 -4.21 -6.44 -9.66
C GLY A 8 -2.73 -6.75 -9.81
N GLN A 9 -1.90 -5.72 -9.64
CA GLN A 9 -0.45 -5.76 -9.79
C GLN A 9 0.24 -5.14 -8.58
N LEU A 10 1.47 -5.55 -8.30
CA LEU A 10 2.28 -4.90 -7.27
C LEU A 10 2.63 -3.47 -7.66
N THR A 11 3.08 -3.29 -8.89
CA THR A 11 3.55 -1.99 -9.37
C THR A 11 3.04 -1.72 -10.78
N ALA A 12 2.92 -0.43 -11.10
CA ALA A 12 2.74 0.06 -12.44
C ALA A 12 3.67 1.24 -12.66
N THR A 13 4.31 1.31 -13.81
CA THR A 13 5.21 2.41 -14.17
C THR A 13 4.75 3.06 -15.46
N LEU A 14 4.70 4.41 -15.44
CA LEU A 14 4.49 5.23 -16.61
C LEU A 14 5.82 5.84 -17.04
N HIS A 15 6.19 5.68 -18.30
CA HIS A 15 7.26 6.43 -18.92
C HIS A 15 6.66 7.53 -19.78
N THR A 16 6.79 8.77 -19.34
CA THR A 16 6.13 9.93 -19.95
C THR A 16 7.08 11.10 -20.09
N ASP A 17 6.78 11.93 -21.09
CA ASP A 17 7.36 13.25 -21.29
C ASP A 17 6.33 14.34 -20.98
N ALA A 18 6.77 15.59 -20.97
CA ALA A 18 5.86 16.73 -20.70
C ALA A 18 4.69 16.79 -21.68
N GLY A 19 4.87 16.37 -22.94
CA GLY A 19 3.83 16.31 -23.95
C GLY A 19 2.75 15.26 -23.69
N ASP A 20 3.00 14.30 -22.80
CA ASP A 20 2.06 13.21 -22.48
C ASP A 20 1.21 13.49 -21.26
N ALA A 21 1.31 14.70 -20.67
CA ALA A 21 0.72 15.00 -19.37
C ALA A 21 -0.79 14.73 -19.30
N GLU A 22 -1.53 15.05 -20.36
CA GLU A 22 -2.99 14.82 -20.36
C GLU A 22 -3.33 13.33 -20.37
N LEU A 23 -2.63 12.55 -21.19
CA LEU A 23 -2.82 11.11 -21.23
C LEU A 23 -2.43 10.47 -19.90
N ALA A 24 -1.32 10.89 -19.31
CA ALA A 24 -0.88 10.41 -18.00
C ALA A 24 -1.91 10.71 -16.91
N ARG A 25 -2.49 11.91 -16.89
CA ARG A 25 -3.55 12.27 -15.93
C ARG A 25 -4.79 11.38 -16.05
N ARG A 26 -5.11 10.96 -17.26
CA ARG A 26 -6.24 10.06 -17.50
C ARG A 26 -5.93 8.62 -17.09
N LEU A 27 -4.68 8.20 -17.21
CA LEU A 27 -4.24 6.85 -16.84
C LEU A 27 -4.03 6.66 -15.34
N LEU A 28 -3.55 7.67 -14.64
CA LEU A 28 -3.21 7.58 -13.21
C LEU A 28 -4.33 6.99 -12.34
N PRO A 29 -5.58 7.48 -12.42
CA PRO A 29 -6.66 6.91 -11.60
C PRO A 29 -6.92 5.44 -11.89
N ILE A 30 -6.79 5.03 -13.15
CA ILE A 30 -6.98 3.64 -13.56
C ILE A 30 -5.89 2.75 -12.99
N LEU A 31 -4.63 3.18 -13.11
CA LEU A 31 -3.48 2.43 -12.59
C LEU A 31 -3.50 2.37 -11.06
N ALA A 32 -3.93 3.43 -10.39
CA ALA A 32 -4.07 3.45 -8.94
C ALA A 32 -5.07 2.41 -8.42
N GLN A 33 -6.07 2.06 -9.22
CA GLN A 33 -7.01 0.98 -8.90
C GLN A 33 -6.44 -0.41 -9.15
N LYS A 34 -5.41 -0.52 -9.98
CA LYS A 34 -4.85 -1.80 -10.43
C LYS A 34 -3.54 -2.18 -9.76
N ALA A 35 -2.83 -1.23 -9.19
CA ALA A 35 -1.50 -1.46 -8.64
C ALA A 35 -1.37 -0.91 -7.22
N GLY A 36 -0.57 -1.57 -6.41
CA GLY A 36 -0.26 -1.11 -5.06
C GLY A 36 0.70 0.08 -5.04
N ARG A 37 1.50 0.23 -6.08
CA ARG A 37 2.48 1.31 -6.22
C ARG A 37 2.55 1.77 -7.67
N VAL A 38 2.43 3.07 -7.88
CA VAL A 38 2.51 3.68 -9.21
C VAL A 38 3.72 4.60 -9.27
N LEU A 39 4.55 4.42 -10.28
CA LEU A 39 5.79 5.18 -10.48
C LEU A 39 5.76 5.91 -11.82
N ALA A 40 6.56 6.96 -11.90
CA ALA A 40 6.81 7.68 -13.16
C ALA A 40 8.31 7.69 -13.44
N ASN A 41 8.68 7.36 -14.68
CA ASN A 41 10.04 7.48 -15.21
C ASN A 41 11.14 6.79 -14.39
N GLY A 42 10.80 5.65 -13.79
CA GLY A 42 11.75 4.88 -12.99
C GLY A 42 11.46 3.39 -13.03
N PHE A 43 12.39 2.60 -12.53
CA PHE A 43 12.21 1.16 -12.37
C PHE A 43 11.64 0.85 -10.97
N PRO A 44 10.75 -0.13 -10.83
CA PRO A 44 10.15 -0.47 -9.54
C PRO A 44 11.05 -1.35 -8.66
N THR A 45 12.35 -1.13 -8.70
CA THR A 45 13.36 -1.97 -8.03
C THR A 45 13.61 -1.62 -6.58
N GLY A 46 13.13 -0.47 -6.11
CA GLY A 46 13.29 -0.02 -4.72
C GLY A 46 11.96 0.38 -4.10
N VAL A 47 11.86 0.25 -2.79
CA VAL A 47 10.71 0.72 -2.02
C VAL A 47 11.19 1.79 -1.05
N GLU A 48 10.65 3.01 -1.17
CA GLU A 48 10.91 4.08 -0.22
C GLU A 48 10.16 3.81 1.09
N VAL A 49 10.82 4.06 2.21
CA VAL A 49 10.19 3.95 3.52
C VAL A 49 9.37 5.20 3.78
N ALA A 50 8.07 5.05 3.86
CA ALA A 50 7.11 6.10 4.16
C ALA A 50 5.92 5.50 4.90
N ASP A 51 5.19 6.31 5.67
CA ASP A 51 4.08 5.81 6.48
C ASP A 51 2.98 5.16 5.64
N ALA A 52 2.73 5.68 4.45
CA ALA A 52 1.72 5.13 3.54
C ALA A 52 2.22 4.00 2.64
N MET A 53 3.50 3.62 2.76
CA MET A 53 4.08 2.61 1.89
C MET A 53 3.61 1.21 2.28
N VAL A 54 2.91 0.55 1.35
CA VAL A 54 2.50 -0.84 1.45
C VAL A 54 2.97 -1.55 0.19
N HIS A 55 3.83 -2.55 0.35
CA HIS A 55 4.29 -3.38 -0.76
C HIS A 55 3.29 -4.52 -0.98
N GLY A 56 2.26 -4.20 -1.71
CA GLY A 56 1.14 -5.10 -1.99
C GLY A 56 0.37 -4.58 -3.20
N GLY A 57 -0.92 -4.79 -3.21
CA GLY A 57 -1.80 -4.31 -4.27
C GLY A 57 -3.11 -5.07 -4.27
N PRO A 58 -4.05 -4.71 -5.16
CA PRO A 58 -5.30 -5.40 -5.27
C PRO A 58 -5.11 -6.84 -5.79
N TYR A 59 -5.99 -7.73 -5.39
CA TYR A 59 -5.95 -9.12 -5.84
C TYR A 59 -5.86 -9.20 -7.39
N PRO A 60 -5.01 -10.07 -7.97
CA PRO A 60 -4.24 -11.14 -7.34
C PRO A 60 -2.82 -10.75 -6.89
N ALA A 61 -2.46 -9.47 -6.87
CA ALA A 61 -1.12 -9.03 -6.48
C ALA A 61 -0.79 -9.39 -5.02
N SER A 62 -1.79 -9.33 -4.14
CA SER A 62 -1.68 -9.82 -2.78
C SER A 62 -3.03 -10.33 -2.28
N THR A 63 -3.01 -11.24 -1.31
CA THR A 63 -4.23 -11.75 -0.65
C THR A 63 -4.70 -10.81 0.46
N ASN A 64 -3.80 -10.01 1.00
CA ASN A 64 -4.10 -8.98 2.00
C ASN A 64 -3.23 -7.75 1.73
N PHE A 65 -3.82 -6.75 1.11
CA PHE A 65 -3.11 -5.52 0.74
C PHE A 65 -2.59 -4.72 1.95
N GLY A 66 -3.18 -4.90 3.12
CA GLY A 66 -2.77 -4.22 4.35
C GLY A 66 -1.61 -4.87 5.09
N ALA A 67 -1.22 -6.09 4.73
CA ALA A 67 -0.18 -6.85 5.40
C ALA A 67 1.15 -6.74 4.65
N THR A 68 1.72 -5.54 4.63
CA THR A 68 3.03 -5.31 4.00
C THR A 68 4.18 -5.88 4.84
N SER A 69 5.24 -6.36 4.17
CA SER A 69 6.50 -6.75 4.82
C SER A 69 7.55 -5.66 4.77
N VAL A 70 7.27 -4.54 4.10
CA VAL A 70 8.20 -3.43 3.86
C VAL A 70 7.52 -2.12 4.24
N GLY A 71 8.31 -1.15 4.69
CA GLY A 71 7.83 0.17 5.09
C GLY A 71 7.42 0.24 6.56
N THR A 72 7.02 1.43 7.01
CA THR A 72 6.69 1.70 8.41
C THR A 72 5.53 0.84 8.91
N LEU A 73 4.55 0.56 8.05
CA LEU A 73 3.37 -0.24 8.42
C LEU A 73 3.69 -1.73 8.59
N SER A 74 4.87 -2.19 8.22
CA SER A 74 5.25 -3.60 8.33
C SER A 74 5.20 -4.14 9.77
N ILE A 75 5.39 -3.27 10.76
CA ILE A 75 5.29 -3.65 12.18
C ILE A 75 3.93 -4.24 12.54
N ARG A 76 2.86 -3.84 11.84
CA ARG A 76 1.50 -4.31 12.10
C ARG A 76 1.33 -5.83 11.95
N ARG A 77 2.19 -6.47 11.17
CA ARG A 77 2.18 -7.93 11.00
C ARG A 77 2.47 -8.67 12.30
N PHE A 78 3.18 -8.03 13.20
CA PHE A 78 3.63 -8.62 14.47
C PHE A 78 2.74 -8.21 15.65
N LEU A 79 1.72 -7.40 15.38
CA LEU A 79 0.80 -6.88 16.39
C LEU A 79 -0.57 -7.50 16.21
N ARG A 80 -1.24 -7.75 17.29
CA ARG A 80 -2.67 -8.08 17.31
C ARG A 80 -3.36 -7.32 18.43
N PRO A 81 -4.61 -6.93 18.26
CA PRO A 81 -5.34 -6.34 19.36
C PRO A 81 -5.64 -7.39 20.44
N VAL A 82 -5.65 -6.94 21.67
CA VAL A 82 -6.12 -7.70 22.83
C VAL A 82 -7.15 -6.85 23.55
N SER A 83 -8.30 -7.43 23.83
CA SER A 83 -9.35 -6.75 24.58
C SER A 83 -9.29 -7.15 26.04
N PHE A 84 -9.30 -6.15 26.92
CA PHE A 84 -9.45 -6.35 28.36
C PHE A 84 -10.82 -5.88 28.78
N GLN A 85 -11.48 -6.66 29.58
CA GLN A 85 -12.84 -6.34 30.04
C GLN A 85 -12.97 -6.54 31.55
N ASN A 86 -13.58 -5.57 32.24
CA ASN A 86 -13.83 -5.62 33.68
C ASN A 86 -12.57 -5.74 34.54
N LEU A 87 -11.42 -5.23 34.01
CA LEU A 87 -10.19 -5.17 34.79
C LEU A 87 -10.29 -4.04 35.84
N PRO A 88 -10.01 -4.32 37.12
CA PRO A 88 -9.89 -3.26 38.10
C PRO A 88 -8.66 -2.39 37.82
N ASP A 89 -8.72 -1.12 38.21
CA ASP A 89 -7.69 -0.12 37.90
C ASP A 89 -6.28 -0.52 38.32
N TYR A 90 -6.15 -1.26 39.43
CA TYR A 90 -4.84 -1.68 39.92
C TYR A 90 -4.14 -2.72 39.04
N LEU A 91 -4.84 -3.29 38.05
CA LEU A 91 -4.26 -4.20 37.04
C LEU A 91 -3.92 -3.49 35.74
N ILE A 92 -4.25 -2.21 35.60
CA ILE A 92 -4.00 -1.40 34.41
C ILE A 92 -2.86 -0.45 34.72
N GLU A 93 -1.64 -0.81 34.34
CA GLU A 93 -0.45 -0.01 34.57
C GLU A 93 0.33 0.22 33.26
N GLY A 94 1.10 1.30 33.23
CA GLY A 94 1.99 1.61 32.12
C GLY A 94 1.27 1.74 30.79
N ASP A 95 1.72 0.98 29.82
CA ASP A 95 1.24 1.03 28.44
C ASP A 95 -0.18 0.51 28.27
N LEU A 96 -0.77 -0.11 29.29
CA LEU A 96 -2.15 -0.57 29.26
C LEU A 96 -3.14 0.51 29.69
N ALA A 97 -2.67 1.57 30.27
CA ALA A 97 -3.49 2.72 30.66
C ALA A 97 -3.75 3.72 29.46
#